data_e8c435cad9b7f848e5d2978f65a6c3e0
#
_entry.id   e8c435cad9b7f848e5d2978f65a6c3e0
#
_cell.length_a   1.000
_cell.length_b   1.000
_cell.length_c   1.000
_cell.angle_alpha   90.00
_cell.angle_beta   90.00
_cell.angle_gamma   90.00
#
_symmetry.space_group_name_H-M   'P 1'
#
loop_
_entity.id
_entity.type
_entity.pdbx_description
1 polymer ?
#
loop_
_entity_poly.entity_id
_entity_poly.type
_entity_poly.pdbx_seq_one_letter_code
_entity_poly.pdbx_strand_id
1 'polypeptide(L)'
;EVIFFRFINPAQGVWKINVYSLTNIKGSFNGWLPINNFLQSDTFFLNSTPDTTLTEPAAESRIISIASYNHLTGAISIESGRGYSADNVVKPELAAPGVNVYGPRIGGGYTYRSGTSIAAAHAAGAAALLLTWGVYYGNAKYLGTNDVKYILIRGAVRDESVTSSGSEEFPNNIWGYGRLNLINSFLELRVT
;
A
#
# COMPACT_ATOMS: atom_id res chain seq x y z
N GLU A 1 7.52 12.60 -17.44
CA GLU A 1 6.81 13.86 -17.76
C GLU A 1 5.37 13.74 -17.28
N VAL A 2 4.83 14.79 -16.67
CA VAL A 2 3.45 14.84 -16.14
C VAL A 2 2.68 15.91 -16.90
N ILE A 3 1.50 15.57 -17.41
CA ILE A 3 0.61 16.49 -18.10
C ILE A 3 -0.70 16.58 -17.30
N PHE A 4 -1.09 17.79 -16.91
CA PHE A 4 -2.35 18.05 -16.22
C PHE A 4 -3.40 18.56 -17.20
N PHE A 5 -4.55 17.89 -17.21
CA PHE A 5 -5.73 18.35 -17.93
C PHE A 5 -6.76 18.88 -16.93
N ARG A 6 -7.22 20.10 -17.14
CA ARG A 6 -8.31 20.70 -16.39
C ARG A 6 -9.47 21.01 -17.32
N PHE A 7 -10.60 20.36 -17.09
CA PHE A 7 -11.85 20.66 -17.79
C PHE A 7 -12.62 21.72 -17.00
N ILE A 8 -12.94 22.84 -17.65
CA ILE A 8 -13.70 23.94 -17.03
C ILE A 8 -15.12 23.89 -17.58
N ASN A 9 -16.09 23.67 -16.69
CA ASN A 9 -17.52 23.53 -17.04
C ASN A 9 -17.75 22.50 -18.16
N PRO A 10 -17.26 21.26 -18.02
CA PRO A 10 -17.40 20.24 -19.05
C PRO A 10 -18.90 19.93 -19.28
N ALA A 11 -19.30 19.75 -20.52
CA ALA A 11 -20.61 19.20 -20.83
C ALA A 11 -20.68 17.75 -20.30
N GLN A 12 -21.87 17.34 -19.86
CA GLN A 12 -22.13 15.96 -19.46
C GLN A 12 -21.99 15.04 -20.68
N GLY A 13 -21.35 13.90 -20.49
CA GLY A 13 -21.17 12.90 -21.54
C GLY A 13 -19.82 12.19 -21.46
N VAL A 14 -19.53 11.40 -22.49
CA VAL A 14 -18.27 10.66 -22.60
C VAL A 14 -17.20 11.54 -23.25
N TRP A 15 -16.11 11.72 -22.54
CA TRP A 15 -14.94 12.44 -23.01
C TRP A 15 -13.84 11.45 -23.43
N LYS A 16 -13.19 11.73 -24.54
CA LYS A 16 -12.08 10.93 -25.06
C LYS A 16 -10.83 11.79 -25.19
N ILE A 17 -9.78 11.39 -24.50
CA ILE A 17 -8.45 12.00 -24.62
C ILE A 17 -7.64 11.12 -25.59
N ASN A 18 -7.21 11.69 -26.72
CA ASN A 18 -6.32 11.01 -27.65
C ASN A 18 -4.90 11.55 -27.47
N VAL A 19 -3.97 10.64 -27.28
CA VAL A 19 -2.53 10.97 -27.19
C VAL A 19 -1.86 10.51 -28.47
N TYR A 20 -1.15 11.41 -29.12
CA TYR A 20 -0.42 11.14 -30.36
C TYR A 20 1.07 11.35 -30.15
N SER A 21 1.87 10.40 -30.59
CA SER A 21 3.32 10.58 -30.65
C SER A 21 3.68 11.30 -31.96
N LEU A 22 4.50 12.32 -31.88
CA LEU A 22 5.06 13.02 -33.06
C LEU A 22 6.26 12.29 -33.67
N THR A 23 6.81 11.32 -32.95
CA THR A 23 7.93 10.48 -33.37
C THR A 23 7.58 9.02 -33.10
N ASN A 24 8.22 8.08 -33.79
CA ASN A 24 7.98 6.64 -33.59
C ASN A 24 8.46 6.14 -32.20
N ILE A 25 8.04 6.80 -31.14
CA ILE A 25 8.34 6.38 -29.77
C ILE A 25 7.26 5.39 -29.33
N LYS A 26 7.69 4.17 -29.02
CA LYS A 26 6.83 3.22 -28.31
C LYS A 26 6.89 3.55 -26.82
N GLY A 27 5.76 3.88 -26.24
CA GLY A 27 5.64 4.19 -24.82
C GLY A 27 4.25 3.89 -24.30
N SER A 28 4.14 3.77 -23.00
CA SER A 28 2.86 3.68 -22.27
C SER A 28 2.66 4.95 -21.46
N PHE A 29 1.43 5.30 -21.19
CA PHE A 29 1.08 6.35 -20.25
C PHE A 29 -0.02 5.87 -19.33
N ASN A 30 -0.02 6.39 -18.11
CA ASN A 30 -1.06 6.17 -17.13
C ASN A 30 -1.83 7.47 -16.93
N GLY A 31 -3.13 7.36 -16.67
CA GLY A 31 -3.98 8.49 -16.35
C GLY A 31 -4.62 8.28 -14.99
N TRP A 32 -4.63 9.32 -14.17
CA TRP A 32 -5.28 9.30 -12.86
C TRP A 32 -6.33 10.40 -12.78
N LEU A 33 -7.45 10.09 -12.14
CA LEU A 33 -8.39 11.08 -11.68
C LEU A 33 -8.01 11.56 -10.29
N PRO A 34 -8.32 12.80 -9.91
CA PRO A 34 -8.21 13.25 -8.53
C PRO A 34 -9.05 12.39 -7.58
N ILE A 35 -8.81 12.51 -6.28
CA ILE A 35 -9.64 11.88 -5.26
C ILE A 35 -11.10 12.38 -5.37
N ASN A 36 -12.05 11.55 -4.99
CA ASN A 36 -13.49 11.80 -5.16
C ASN A 36 -13.96 13.16 -4.63
N ASN A 37 -13.31 13.70 -3.58
CA ASN A 37 -13.65 15.02 -3.04
C ASN A 37 -13.41 16.19 -4.00
N PHE A 38 -12.59 15.98 -5.04
CA PHE A 38 -12.30 16.97 -6.08
C PHE A 38 -12.97 16.64 -7.43
N LEU A 39 -13.70 15.53 -7.49
CA LEU A 39 -14.46 15.14 -8.67
C LEU A 39 -15.92 15.49 -8.49
N GLN A 40 -16.60 15.82 -9.60
CA GLN A 40 -18.05 15.79 -9.64
C GLN A 40 -18.50 14.31 -9.59
N SER A 41 -19.65 14.06 -8.99
CA SER A 41 -20.13 12.77 -8.51
C SER A 41 -20.11 11.60 -9.49
N ASP A 42 -20.04 11.82 -10.79
CA ASP A 42 -20.16 10.78 -11.82
C ASP A 42 -18.98 10.73 -12.77
N THR A 43 -17.79 11.18 -12.32
CA THR A 43 -16.60 11.18 -13.15
C THR A 43 -15.76 9.92 -12.87
N PHE A 44 -15.62 9.05 -13.87
CA PHE A 44 -14.86 7.80 -13.77
C PHE A 44 -14.30 7.40 -15.12
N PHE A 45 -13.28 6.54 -15.12
CA PHE A 45 -12.80 5.91 -16.34
C PHE A 45 -13.71 4.75 -16.75
N LEU A 46 -14.09 4.68 -18.03
CA LEU A 46 -14.89 3.57 -18.55
C LEU A 46 -14.18 2.22 -18.43
N ASN A 47 -12.85 2.20 -18.62
CA ASN A 47 -12.00 1.04 -18.47
C ASN A 47 -10.90 1.36 -17.45
N SER A 48 -11.23 1.29 -16.16
CA SER A 48 -10.27 1.52 -15.08
C SER A 48 -9.53 0.24 -14.73
N THR A 49 -8.27 0.40 -14.28
CA THR A 49 -7.51 -0.67 -13.62
C THR A 49 -7.25 -0.27 -12.17
N PRO A 50 -7.29 -1.21 -11.21
CA PRO A 50 -6.90 -0.92 -9.84
C PRO A 50 -5.38 -0.86 -9.64
N ASP A 51 -4.59 -1.24 -10.64
CA ASP A 51 -3.14 -1.32 -10.54
C ASP A 51 -2.49 0.05 -10.73
N THR A 52 -1.29 0.22 -10.16
CA THR A 52 -0.52 1.47 -10.19
C THR A 52 -1.31 2.65 -9.57
N THR A 53 -2.00 2.38 -8.47
CA THR A 53 -2.84 3.36 -7.76
C THR A 53 -2.25 3.81 -6.42
N LEU A 54 -0.97 3.53 -6.19
CA LEU A 54 -0.24 4.05 -5.04
C LEU A 54 -0.11 5.57 -5.15
N THR A 55 -0.38 6.25 -4.04
CA THR A 55 -0.21 7.69 -3.93
C THR A 55 1.20 8.04 -3.41
N GLU A 56 1.71 9.20 -3.76
CA GLU A 56 2.93 9.72 -3.15
C GLU A 56 2.70 10.06 -1.66
N PRO A 57 3.68 9.78 -0.80
CA PRO A 57 5.02 9.27 -1.09
C PRO A 57 5.16 7.73 -1.05
N ALA A 58 4.07 6.95 -1.05
CA ALA A 58 4.11 5.50 -0.86
C ALA A 58 4.88 4.75 -1.98
N ALA A 59 5.02 5.37 -3.17
CA ALA A 59 5.80 4.81 -4.27
C ALA A 59 7.32 4.89 -4.08
N GLU A 60 7.80 5.73 -3.14
CA GLU A 60 9.23 5.91 -2.88
C GLU A 60 9.88 4.64 -2.31
N SER A 61 11.05 4.28 -2.82
CA SER A 61 11.75 3.02 -2.50
C SER A 61 12.17 2.89 -1.03
N ARG A 62 12.47 4.00 -0.37
CA ARG A 62 12.93 4.05 1.03
C ARG A 62 11.81 3.98 2.05
N ILE A 63 10.57 4.12 1.63
CA ILE A 63 9.40 4.09 2.50
C ILE A 63 8.85 2.66 2.57
N ILE A 64 8.33 2.28 3.71
CA ILE A 64 7.56 1.04 3.88
C ILE A 64 6.10 1.39 3.63
N SER A 65 5.58 1.05 2.47
CA SER A 65 4.18 1.23 2.12
C SER A 65 3.36 0.00 2.47
N ILE A 66 2.14 0.22 2.96
CA ILE A 66 1.32 -0.83 3.56
C ILE A 66 -0.03 -0.89 2.87
N ALA A 67 -0.40 -2.06 2.35
CA ALA A 67 -1.75 -2.38 1.92
C ALA A 67 -2.67 -2.60 3.13
N SER A 68 -3.94 -2.35 2.94
CA SER A 68 -4.98 -2.55 3.95
C SER A 68 -5.78 -3.81 3.65
N TYR A 69 -6.01 -4.64 4.68
CA TYR A 69 -6.90 -5.78 4.56
C TYR A 69 -7.87 -5.89 5.74
N ASN A 70 -8.96 -6.61 5.53
CA ASN A 70 -9.93 -6.95 6.57
C ASN A 70 -9.45 -8.21 7.31
N HIS A 71 -9.06 -8.06 8.56
CA HIS A 71 -8.53 -9.14 9.39
C HIS A 71 -9.57 -10.24 9.75
N LEU A 72 -10.86 -9.94 9.62
CA LEU A 72 -11.93 -10.91 9.89
C LEU A 72 -12.23 -11.79 8.67
N THR A 73 -12.14 -11.23 7.47
CA THR A 73 -12.47 -11.95 6.22
C THR A 73 -11.25 -12.39 5.44
N GLY A 74 -10.07 -11.86 5.76
CA GLY A 74 -8.84 -12.06 4.99
C GLY A 74 -8.77 -11.28 3.68
N ALA A 75 -9.83 -10.58 3.27
CA ALA A 75 -9.89 -9.89 1.98
C ALA A 75 -9.12 -8.56 2.00
N ILE A 76 -8.43 -8.25 0.89
CA ILE A 76 -7.83 -6.93 0.69
C ILE A 76 -8.92 -5.84 0.65
N SER A 77 -8.65 -4.67 1.22
CA SER A 77 -9.58 -3.54 1.16
C SER A 77 -9.67 -2.99 -0.26
N ILE A 78 -10.87 -2.69 -0.71
CA ILE A 78 -11.10 -2.06 -2.02
C ILE A 78 -10.44 -0.68 -2.14
N GLU A 79 -10.25 0.00 -1.00
CA GLU A 79 -9.60 1.31 -0.93
C GLU A 79 -8.07 1.22 -0.89
N SER A 80 -7.52 0.00 -0.82
CA SER A 80 -6.07 -0.19 -0.80
C SER A 80 -5.46 0.08 -2.16
N GLY A 81 -4.52 1.01 -2.21
CA GLY A 81 -3.70 1.22 -3.42
C GLY A 81 -2.92 -0.04 -3.79
N ARG A 82 -2.75 -0.26 -5.09
CA ARG A 82 -2.03 -1.41 -5.65
C ARG A 82 -0.81 -0.94 -6.43
N GLY A 83 0.25 -1.71 -6.35
CA GLY A 83 1.46 -1.54 -7.13
C GLY A 83 1.33 -2.09 -8.57
N TYR A 84 2.41 -2.31 -9.22
CA TYR A 84 3.77 -1.94 -8.81
C TYR A 84 3.98 -0.43 -8.88
N SER A 85 5.15 0.07 -8.39
CA SER A 85 5.54 1.44 -8.70
C SER A 85 5.79 1.63 -10.20
N ALA A 86 5.90 2.87 -10.65
CA ALA A 86 6.20 3.19 -12.05
C ALA A 86 7.53 2.56 -12.53
N ASP A 87 8.47 2.33 -11.62
CA ASP A 87 9.76 1.70 -11.87
C ASP A 87 9.74 0.17 -11.67
N ASN A 88 8.56 -0.45 -11.64
CA ASN A 88 8.37 -1.88 -11.41
C ASN A 88 8.94 -2.40 -10.07
N VAL A 89 9.08 -1.54 -9.07
CA VAL A 89 9.43 -1.96 -7.72
C VAL A 89 8.20 -2.54 -7.03
N VAL A 90 8.39 -3.64 -6.29
CA VAL A 90 7.30 -4.24 -5.50
C VAL A 90 6.82 -3.25 -4.45
N LYS A 91 5.57 -2.86 -4.61
CA LYS A 91 4.80 -2.01 -3.71
C LYS A 91 3.34 -2.49 -3.71
N PRO A 92 2.64 -2.39 -2.58
CA PRO A 92 3.14 -2.09 -1.24
C PRO A 92 4.15 -3.15 -0.77
N GLU A 93 4.94 -2.88 0.28
CA GLU A 93 5.83 -3.91 0.82
C GLU A 93 5.08 -4.98 1.58
N LEU A 94 4.10 -4.60 2.36
CA LEU A 94 3.36 -5.52 3.24
C LEU A 94 1.88 -5.13 3.29
N ALA A 95 1.06 -6.03 3.80
CA ALA A 95 -0.32 -5.75 4.14
C ALA A 95 -0.54 -5.85 5.66
N ALA A 96 -1.38 -4.98 6.21
CA ALA A 96 -1.74 -4.99 7.61
C ALA A 96 -3.26 -4.74 7.80
N PRO A 97 -3.83 -5.10 8.97
CA PRO A 97 -5.24 -4.84 9.26
C PRO A 97 -5.58 -3.36 9.16
N GLY A 98 -6.58 -3.01 8.37
CA GLY A 98 -7.02 -1.63 8.21
C GLY A 98 -8.52 -1.49 7.99
N VAL A 99 -9.30 -2.58 8.11
CA VAL A 99 -10.75 -2.53 7.99
C VAL A 99 -11.39 -2.92 9.31
N ASN A 100 -12.26 -2.04 9.81
CA ASN A 100 -13.02 -2.22 11.05
C ASN A 100 -12.14 -2.58 12.26
N VAL A 101 -11.05 -1.87 12.43
CA VAL A 101 -10.08 -2.08 13.51
C VAL A 101 -10.54 -1.32 14.75
N TYR A 102 -10.59 -2.02 15.88
CA TYR A 102 -10.90 -1.44 17.18
C TYR A 102 -9.68 -0.79 17.79
N GLY A 103 -9.75 0.49 18.08
CA GLY A 103 -8.61 1.26 18.57
C GLY A 103 -9.00 2.47 19.40
N PRO A 104 -8.04 3.14 20.05
CA PRO A 104 -8.29 4.30 20.89
C PRO A 104 -8.87 5.47 20.08
N ARG A 105 -9.76 6.23 20.73
CA ARG A 105 -10.44 7.39 20.16
C ARG A 105 -9.92 8.68 20.77
N ILE A 106 -9.85 9.74 19.97
CA ILE A 106 -9.60 11.10 20.47
C ILE A 106 -10.69 11.47 21.49
N GLY A 107 -10.28 12.01 22.63
CA GLY A 107 -11.19 12.36 23.73
C GLY A 107 -11.49 11.20 24.67
N GLY A 108 -10.83 10.05 24.52
CA GLY A 108 -10.94 8.87 25.38
C GLY A 108 -11.90 7.79 24.85
N GLY A 109 -11.77 6.59 25.42
CA GLY A 109 -12.48 5.39 24.98
C GLY A 109 -11.92 4.79 23.69
N TYR A 110 -12.71 3.92 23.06
CA TYR A 110 -12.34 3.16 21.87
C TYR A 110 -13.40 3.27 20.79
N THR A 111 -13.03 3.03 19.55
CA THR A 111 -13.93 3.03 18.40
C THR A 111 -13.41 2.14 17.29
N TYR A 112 -14.29 1.74 16.38
CA TYR A 112 -13.88 1.08 15.14
C TYR A 112 -13.55 2.10 14.07
N ARG A 113 -12.47 1.85 13.34
CA ARG A 113 -12.03 2.67 12.21
C ARG A 113 -11.54 1.80 11.06
N SER A 114 -11.71 2.33 9.84
CA SER A 114 -11.17 1.74 8.62
C SER A 114 -10.33 2.76 7.87
N GLY A 115 -9.33 2.28 7.15
CA GLY A 115 -8.46 3.08 6.30
C GLY A 115 -7.06 2.49 6.17
N THR A 116 -6.38 2.79 5.08
CA THR A 116 -4.97 2.43 4.88
C THR A 116 -4.05 3.08 5.92
N SER A 117 -4.44 4.24 6.46
CA SER A 117 -3.76 4.89 7.60
C SER A 117 -3.75 4.02 8.86
N ILE A 118 -4.81 3.23 9.10
CA ILE A 118 -4.86 2.30 10.24
C ILE A 118 -3.89 1.13 10.00
N ALA A 119 -3.84 0.61 8.78
CA ALA A 119 -2.87 -0.42 8.40
C ALA A 119 -1.42 0.09 8.57
N ALA A 120 -1.14 1.32 8.13
CA ALA A 120 0.16 1.95 8.31
C ALA A 120 0.54 2.14 9.79
N ALA A 121 -0.43 2.44 10.66
CA ALA A 121 -0.21 2.55 12.10
C ALA A 121 0.23 1.20 12.73
N HIS A 122 -0.29 0.06 12.26
CA HIS A 122 0.19 -1.27 12.69
C HIS A 122 1.66 -1.49 12.32
N ALA A 123 2.05 -1.14 11.10
CA ALA A 123 3.44 -1.26 10.67
C ALA A 123 4.37 -0.30 11.42
N ALA A 124 3.92 0.92 11.71
CA ALA A 124 4.67 1.87 12.53
C ALA A 124 4.89 1.34 13.97
N GLY A 125 3.85 0.73 14.56
CA GLY A 125 3.97 0.07 15.86
C GLY A 125 4.95 -1.11 15.84
N ALA A 126 4.90 -1.95 14.80
CA ALA A 126 5.84 -3.05 14.61
C ALA A 126 7.29 -2.55 14.45
N ALA A 127 7.50 -1.51 13.66
CA ALA A 127 8.80 -0.88 13.48
C ALA A 127 9.33 -0.29 14.81
N ALA A 128 8.47 0.38 15.59
CA ALA A 128 8.84 0.92 16.90
C ALA A 128 9.30 -0.18 17.86
N LEU A 129 8.63 -1.34 17.87
CA LEU A 129 9.02 -2.47 18.70
C LEU A 129 10.36 -3.09 18.26
N LEU A 130 10.61 -3.19 16.95
CA LEU A 130 11.93 -3.63 16.44
C LEU A 130 13.03 -2.65 16.82
N LEU A 131 12.80 -1.33 16.68
CA LEU A 131 13.76 -0.30 17.07
C LEU A 131 14.00 -0.31 18.58
N THR A 132 12.97 -0.54 19.40
CA THR A 132 13.13 -0.69 20.84
C THR A 132 14.01 -1.88 21.17
N TRP A 133 13.77 -3.03 20.57
CA TRP A 133 14.60 -4.21 20.76
C TRP A 133 16.04 -4.00 20.27
N GLY A 134 16.19 -3.47 19.05
CA GLY A 134 17.51 -3.32 18.42
C GLY A 134 18.32 -2.18 19.05
N VAL A 135 17.81 -0.96 18.95
CA VAL A 135 18.56 0.26 19.31
C VAL A 135 18.53 0.52 20.81
N TYR A 136 17.33 0.52 21.42
CA TYR A 136 17.21 0.88 22.86
C TYR A 136 17.81 -0.20 23.77
N TYR A 137 17.52 -1.47 23.53
CA TYR A 137 18.13 -2.58 24.30
C TYR A 137 19.51 -3.00 23.79
N GLY A 138 20.02 -2.40 22.72
CA GLY A 138 21.38 -2.59 22.23
C GLY A 138 21.65 -3.89 21.48
N ASN A 139 20.61 -4.66 21.11
CA ASN A 139 20.77 -5.91 20.36
C ASN A 139 21.21 -5.68 18.90
N ALA A 140 20.83 -4.54 18.32
CA ALA A 140 21.22 -4.11 16.97
C ALA A 140 21.28 -2.58 16.92
N LYS A 141 22.35 -2.01 17.45
CA LYS A 141 22.51 -0.55 17.71
C LYS A 141 22.39 0.33 16.48
N TYR A 142 22.68 -0.19 15.30
CA TYR A 142 22.68 0.54 14.02
C TYR A 142 21.47 0.18 13.15
N LEU A 143 20.41 -0.38 13.73
CA LEU A 143 19.21 -0.77 13.02
C LEU A 143 18.57 0.48 12.34
N GLY A 144 18.62 0.51 11.02
CA GLY A 144 18.07 1.58 10.20
C GLY A 144 16.75 1.19 9.51
N THR A 145 16.21 2.11 8.72
CA THR A 145 14.93 1.91 8.01
C THR A 145 14.95 0.68 7.09
N ASN A 146 16.04 0.48 6.35
CA ASN A 146 16.17 -0.65 5.44
C ASN A 146 16.22 -1.99 6.19
N ASP A 147 16.87 -2.02 7.35
CA ASP A 147 16.95 -3.23 8.17
C ASP A 147 15.58 -3.58 8.74
N VAL A 148 14.85 -2.59 9.28
CA VAL A 148 13.47 -2.76 9.75
C VAL A 148 12.58 -3.28 8.63
N LYS A 149 12.64 -2.66 7.45
CA LYS A 149 11.90 -3.08 6.27
C LYS A 149 12.20 -4.55 5.92
N TYR A 150 13.48 -4.90 5.85
CA TYR A 150 13.91 -6.26 5.51
C TYR A 150 13.45 -7.29 6.55
N ILE A 151 13.58 -6.99 7.84
CA ILE A 151 13.15 -7.87 8.93
C ILE A 151 11.63 -8.10 8.88
N LEU A 152 10.85 -7.05 8.66
CA LEU A 152 9.39 -7.16 8.54
C LEU A 152 8.98 -7.98 7.30
N ILE A 153 9.66 -7.81 6.17
CA ILE A 153 9.44 -8.60 4.94
C ILE A 153 9.77 -10.08 5.16
N ARG A 154 10.87 -10.38 5.84
CA ARG A 154 11.25 -11.79 6.13
C ARG A 154 10.20 -12.48 6.99
N GLY A 155 9.71 -11.83 8.01
CA GLY A 155 8.69 -12.37 8.90
C GLY A 155 7.26 -12.37 8.33
N ALA A 156 7.04 -11.87 7.12
CA ALA A 156 5.71 -11.77 6.53
C ALA A 156 5.06 -13.14 6.28
N VAL A 157 3.76 -13.24 6.54
CA VAL A 157 2.98 -14.46 6.26
C VAL A 157 2.57 -14.49 4.79
N ARG A 158 2.83 -15.62 4.13
CA ARG A 158 2.64 -15.86 2.69
C ARG A 158 1.89 -17.17 2.43
N ASP A 159 0.91 -17.47 3.24
CA ASP A 159 0.12 -18.68 3.10
C ASP A 159 -1.14 -18.48 2.22
N GLU A 160 -1.77 -19.57 1.80
CA GLU A 160 -2.97 -19.57 0.98
C GLU A 160 -4.17 -18.90 1.68
N SER A 161 -4.15 -18.75 2.99
CA SER A 161 -5.19 -18.03 3.73
C SER A 161 -5.16 -16.52 3.48
N VAL A 162 -4.08 -16.02 2.88
CA VAL A 162 -3.90 -14.60 2.53
C VAL A 162 -4.59 -14.26 1.20
N THR A 163 -4.77 -15.24 0.33
CA THR A 163 -5.32 -15.00 -1.01
C THR A 163 -6.68 -15.68 -1.15
N SER A 164 -7.69 -14.90 -1.46
CA SER A 164 -9.04 -15.42 -1.74
C SER A 164 -9.09 -16.33 -2.98
N SER A 165 -8.00 -16.39 -3.75
CA SER A 165 -7.89 -17.06 -5.06
C SER A 165 -6.93 -18.25 -5.07
N GLY A 166 -6.25 -18.56 -3.97
CA GLY A 166 -5.47 -19.79 -3.81
C GLY A 166 -4.22 -19.98 -4.68
N SER A 167 -3.80 -18.98 -5.48
CA SER A 167 -2.70 -19.14 -6.44
C SER A 167 -1.83 -17.88 -6.66
N GLU A 168 -1.88 -16.90 -5.76
CA GLU A 168 -1.06 -15.70 -5.94
C GLU A 168 0.36 -15.95 -5.45
N GLU A 169 1.33 -15.83 -6.35
CA GLU A 169 2.74 -15.85 -5.99
C GLU A 169 3.13 -14.58 -5.23
N PHE A 170 4.04 -14.71 -4.28
CA PHE A 170 4.64 -13.58 -3.56
C PHE A 170 6.08 -13.34 -4.03
N PRO A 171 6.49 -12.08 -4.16
CA PRO A 171 5.72 -10.85 -3.93
C PRO A 171 4.78 -10.49 -5.09
N ASN A 172 3.69 -9.77 -4.79
CA ASN A 172 2.76 -9.28 -5.80
C ASN A 172 2.34 -7.81 -5.57
N ASN A 173 1.60 -7.25 -6.52
CA ASN A 173 1.21 -5.84 -6.49
C ASN A 173 0.04 -5.51 -5.54
N ILE A 174 -0.55 -6.50 -4.88
CA ILE A 174 -1.70 -6.35 -3.99
C ILE A 174 -1.27 -6.47 -2.53
N TRP A 175 -0.58 -7.56 -2.20
CA TRP A 175 -0.16 -7.93 -0.85
C TRP A 175 1.31 -7.60 -0.56
N GLY A 176 2.07 -7.20 -1.58
CA GLY A 176 3.52 -7.07 -1.49
C GLY A 176 4.19 -8.39 -1.16
N TYR A 177 5.01 -8.39 -0.13
CA TYR A 177 5.69 -9.59 0.37
C TYR A 177 4.85 -10.42 1.35
N GLY A 178 3.59 -10.05 1.61
CA GLY A 178 2.67 -10.77 2.47
C GLY A 178 2.12 -9.95 3.64
N ARG A 179 1.43 -10.62 4.57
CA ARG A 179 0.86 -9.98 5.76
C ARG A 179 1.92 -9.73 6.82
N LEU A 180 1.87 -8.55 7.40
CA LEU A 180 2.71 -8.17 8.55
C LEU A 180 2.54 -9.16 9.70
N ASN A 181 3.65 -9.73 10.17
CA ASN A 181 3.70 -10.59 11.36
C ASN A 181 4.97 -10.29 12.17
N LEU A 182 4.80 -9.51 13.22
CA LEU A 182 5.92 -9.09 14.06
C LEU A 182 6.55 -10.26 14.84
N ILE A 183 5.74 -11.25 15.24
CA ILE A 183 6.26 -12.42 15.97
C ILE A 183 7.22 -13.19 15.07
N ASN A 184 6.82 -13.50 13.85
CA ASN A 184 7.69 -14.14 12.87
C ASN A 184 8.94 -13.31 12.59
N SER A 185 8.79 -11.97 12.51
CA SER A 185 9.95 -11.08 12.32
C SER A 185 10.99 -11.22 13.42
N PHE A 186 10.56 -11.36 14.68
CA PHE A 186 11.48 -11.64 15.79
C PHE A 186 12.03 -13.07 15.80
N LEU A 187 11.27 -14.04 15.35
CA LEU A 187 11.75 -15.44 15.24
C LEU A 187 12.86 -15.56 14.18
N GLU A 188 12.71 -14.87 13.06
CA GLU A 188 13.73 -14.80 12.00
C GLU A 188 15.08 -14.22 12.48
N LEU A 189 15.05 -13.30 13.46
CA LEU A 189 16.27 -12.74 14.07
C LEU A 189 17.03 -13.71 14.99
N ARG A 190 16.41 -14.82 15.40
CA ARG A 190 17.05 -15.84 16.24
C ARG A 190 17.80 -16.89 15.44
N VAL A 191 17.61 -16.95 14.13
CA VAL A 191 18.17 -17.97 13.24
C VAL A 191 19.48 -17.49 12.58
N THR A 192 19.84 -16.23 12.78
CA THR A 192 21.09 -15.63 12.32
C THR A 192 22.04 -15.40 13.49
#